data_c4b6402084bb7963678ca698b742df3a
#
_entry.id   c4b6402084bb7963678ca698b742df3a
#
_cell.length_a   1.000
_cell.length_b   1.000
_cell.length_c   1.000
_cell.angle_alpha   90.00
_cell.angle_beta   90.00
_cell.angle_gamma   90.00
#
_symmetry.space_group_name_H-M   'P 1'
#
loop_
_entity.id
_entity.type
_entity.pdbx_description
1 polymer ?
#
loop_
_entity_poly.entity_id
_entity_poly.type
_entity_poly.pdbx_seq_one_letter_code
_entity_poly.pdbx_strand_id
1 'polypeptide(L)'
;KSIRVSVQAGFKNALSTVLDAQITTLIAAVVLYEVGTTSVKGFALTLMIGIIISIFTAVIITQLFISLLAESKKFSKNKYFGVNEDGSPRQFLHKTFSFIRHRKVFYIISAGIIIIGFAVTFVRGMNYGIDFTGGTMIQVDLHEQVAISEVEEAVKEYDLNPSIIYSGEGNEQVVIKTIEALDTDQRAEVIKTLEENFGITDEDVLASEQFGPSVGDELKLNAVKAVAIASVGMLIYIIFRFKSWKYGLSAIAGVVHDVLLVI
;
A
#
# COMPACT_ATOMS: atom_id res chain seq x y z
N LYS A 1 20.83 17.02 -31.51
CA LYS A 1 20.22 15.72 -31.79
C LYS A 1 18.75 15.96 -32.11
N SER A 2 18.16 15.20 -33.05
CA SER A 2 16.72 15.32 -33.33
C SER A 2 15.90 14.91 -32.10
N ILE A 3 14.71 15.49 -31.92
CA ILE A 3 13.78 15.16 -30.81
C ILE A 3 13.54 13.66 -30.74
N ARG A 4 13.34 13.00 -31.86
CA ARG A 4 13.15 11.55 -31.95
C ARG A 4 14.31 10.76 -31.31
N VAL A 5 15.53 11.09 -31.64
CA VAL A 5 16.73 10.41 -31.07
C VAL A 5 16.87 10.70 -29.57
N SER A 6 16.53 11.91 -29.14
CA SER A 6 16.57 12.26 -27.72
C SER A 6 15.50 11.54 -26.92
N VAL A 7 14.27 11.43 -27.47
CA VAL A 7 13.16 10.68 -26.86
C VAL A 7 13.50 9.19 -26.73
N GLN A 8 14.03 8.58 -27.77
CA GLN A 8 14.42 7.17 -27.73
C GLN A 8 15.53 6.91 -26.68
N ALA A 9 16.54 7.78 -26.64
CA ALA A 9 17.61 7.66 -25.65
C ALA A 9 17.10 7.89 -24.20
N GLY A 10 16.24 8.89 -24.01
CA GLY A 10 15.60 9.16 -22.73
C GLY A 10 14.75 8.00 -22.26
N PHE A 11 13.92 7.44 -23.14
CA PHE A 11 13.08 6.29 -22.84
C PHE A 11 13.92 5.06 -22.45
N LYS A 12 14.98 4.75 -23.20
CA LYS A 12 15.88 3.63 -22.90
C LYS A 12 16.51 3.75 -21.51
N ASN A 13 16.89 4.96 -21.10
CA ASN A 13 17.45 5.20 -19.77
C ASN A 13 16.39 5.08 -18.67
N ALA A 14 15.19 5.67 -18.90
CA ALA A 14 14.08 5.61 -17.96
C ALA A 14 13.56 4.18 -17.77
N LEU A 15 13.49 3.40 -18.85
CA LEU A 15 13.02 2.01 -18.83
C LEU A 15 13.79 1.15 -17.83
N SER A 16 15.11 1.28 -17.79
CA SER A 16 15.93 0.55 -16.82
C SER A 16 15.52 0.83 -15.38
N THR A 17 15.29 2.10 -15.05
CA THR A 17 14.88 2.52 -13.69
C THR A 17 13.46 2.03 -13.36
N VAL A 18 12.55 2.09 -14.34
CA VAL A 18 11.17 1.58 -14.16
C VAL A 18 11.20 0.06 -13.91
N LEU A 19 11.97 -0.70 -14.70
CA LEU A 19 12.09 -2.14 -14.50
C LEU A 19 12.71 -2.48 -13.14
N ASP A 20 13.75 -1.75 -12.71
CA ASP A 20 14.37 -1.94 -11.40
C ASP A 20 13.35 -1.74 -10.26
N ALA A 21 12.52 -0.71 -10.34
CA ALA A 21 11.46 -0.46 -9.36
C ALA A 21 10.41 -1.58 -9.35
N GLN A 22 9.95 -2.02 -10.52
CA GLN A 22 8.95 -3.08 -10.63
C GLN A 22 9.49 -4.43 -10.15
N ILE A 23 10.75 -4.77 -10.41
CA ILE A 23 11.36 -6.01 -9.94
C ILE A 23 11.48 -6.02 -8.41
N THR A 24 11.89 -4.91 -7.79
CA THR A 24 11.97 -4.84 -6.32
C THR A 24 10.58 -4.98 -5.67
N THR A 25 9.55 -4.37 -6.25
CA THR A 25 8.17 -4.54 -5.77
C THR A 25 7.66 -5.96 -6.00
N LEU A 26 8.02 -6.59 -7.12
CA LEU A 26 7.64 -7.99 -7.42
C LEU A 26 8.28 -8.96 -6.42
N ILE A 27 9.54 -8.75 -6.02
CA ILE A 27 10.19 -9.55 -4.97
C ILE A 27 9.38 -9.49 -3.67
N ALA A 28 8.97 -8.29 -3.25
CA ALA A 28 8.15 -8.13 -2.05
C ALA A 28 6.77 -8.82 -2.20
N ALA A 29 6.12 -8.68 -3.37
CA ALA A 29 4.83 -9.29 -3.63
C ALA A 29 4.89 -10.83 -3.63
N VAL A 30 5.93 -11.43 -4.21
CA VAL A 30 6.14 -12.88 -4.19
C VAL A 30 6.33 -13.38 -2.75
N VAL A 31 7.14 -12.69 -1.95
CA VAL A 31 7.36 -13.06 -0.54
C VAL A 31 6.06 -12.94 0.26
N LEU A 32 5.27 -11.88 0.05
CA LEU A 32 3.96 -11.72 0.68
C LEU A 32 2.99 -12.83 0.27
N TYR A 33 3.03 -13.27 -0.97
CA TYR A 33 2.19 -14.38 -1.45
C TYR A 33 2.55 -15.70 -0.77
N GLU A 34 3.84 -16.01 -0.64
CA GLU A 34 4.31 -17.26 -0.04
C GLU A 34 4.10 -17.32 1.48
N VAL A 35 4.37 -16.22 2.18
CA VAL A 35 4.36 -16.15 3.65
C VAL A 35 3.03 -15.66 4.23
N GLY A 36 2.23 -14.94 3.43
CA GLY A 36 0.98 -14.32 3.86
C GLY A 36 -0.16 -15.32 4.08
N THR A 37 -1.18 -14.87 4.78
CA THR A 37 -2.47 -15.57 4.93
C THR A 37 -3.41 -15.28 3.77
N THR A 38 -4.61 -15.87 3.78
CA THR A 38 -5.57 -15.82 2.68
C THR A 38 -5.81 -14.39 2.16
N SER A 39 -6.13 -13.44 3.03
CA SER A 39 -6.36 -12.02 2.65
C SER A 39 -5.10 -11.37 2.09
N VAL A 40 -3.93 -11.60 2.73
CA VAL A 40 -2.64 -11.05 2.29
C VAL A 40 -2.22 -11.69 0.96
N LYS A 41 -2.47 -12.99 0.75
CA LYS A 41 -2.20 -13.67 -0.53
C LYS A 41 -3.03 -13.09 -1.66
N GLY A 42 -4.32 -12.81 -1.44
CA GLY A 42 -5.19 -12.17 -2.42
C GLY A 42 -4.67 -10.79 -2.83
N PHE A 43 -4.28 -9.97 -1.86
CA PHE A 43 -3.65 -8.68 -2.11
C PHE A 43 -2.34 -8.83 -2.90
N ALA A 44 -1.45 -9.74 -2.48
CA ALA A 44 -0.17 -9.96 -3.13
C ALA A 44 -0.33 -10.43 -4.59
N LEU A 45 -1.31 -11.32 -4.87
CA LEU A 45 -1.63 -11.76 -6.22
C LEU A 45 -2.11 -10.61 -7.10
N THR A 46 -3.05 -9.79 -6.59
CA THR A 46 -3.53 -8.60 -7.30
C THR A 46 -2.39 -7.62 -7.58
N LEU A 47 -1.50 -7.41 -6.61
CA LEU A 47 -0.32 -6.57 -6.76
C LEU A 47 0.61 -7.12 -7.86
N MET A 48 0.89 -8.42 -7.89
CA MET A 48 1.73 -9.05 -8.94
C MET A 48 1.13 -8.85 -10.33
N ILE A 49 -0.17 -9.06 -10.49
CA ILE A 49 -0.88 -8.84 -11.75
C ILE A 49 -0.75 -7.35 -12.16
N GLY A 50 -0.99 -6.43 -11.22
CA GLY A 50 -0.86 -4.99 -11.44
C GLY A 50 0.56 -4.59 -11.89
N ILE A 51 1.60 -5.18 -11.30
CA ILE A 51 3.00 -4.95 -11.67
C ILE A 51 3.26 -5.42 -13.12
N ILE A 52 2.80 -6.61 -13.49
CA ILE A 52 2.97 -7.15 -14.84
C ILE A 52 2.29 -6.24 -15.87
N ILE A 53 1.05 -5.81 -15.60
CA ILE A 53 0.32 -4.88 -16.46
C ILE A 53 1.04 -3.51 -16.53
N SER A 54 1.56 -3.02 -15.42
CA SER A 54 2.33 -1.77 -15.36
C SER A 54 3.60 -1.84 -16.19
N ILE A 55 4.33 -2.95 -16.16
CA ILE A 55 5.52 -3.17 -17.01
C ILE A 55 5.10 -3.13 -18.48
N PHE A 56 4.06 -3.87 -18.85
CA PHE A 56 3.54 -3.88 -20.21
C PHE A 56 3.18 -2.46 -20.69
N THR A 57 2.42 -1.73 -19.88
CA THR A 57 1.99 -0.38 -20.20
C THR A 57 3.17 0.59 -20.31
N ALA A 58 4.12 0.53 -19.37
CA ALA A 58 5.30 1.40 -19.38
C ALA A 58 6.21 1.11 -20.57
N VAL A 59 6.45 -0.18 -20.87
CA VAL A 59 7.40 -0.59 -21.93
C VAL A 59 6.80 -0.43 -23.32
N ILE A 60 5.55 -0.84 -23.53
CA ILE A 60 4.95 -0.91 -24.87
C ILE A 60 4.07 0.33 -25.14
N ILE A 61 3.06 0.55 -24.31
CA ILE A 61 2.07 1.59 -24.59
C ILE A 61 2.70 2.98 -24.49
N THR A 62 3.43 3.27 -23.41
CA THR A 62 4.07 4.57 -23.21
C THR A 62 5.11 4.86 -24.28
N GLN A 63 5.93 3.85 -24.65
CA GLN A 63 6.91 4.00 -25.70
C GLN A 63 6.25 4.34 -27.05
N LEU A 64 5.18 3.60 -27.40
CA LEU A 64 4.43 3.85 -28.63
C LEU A 64 3.86 5.27 -28.67
N PHE A 65 3.17 5.68 -27.58
CA PHE A 65 2.60 7.02 -27.48
C PHE A 65 3.63 8.14 -27.62
N ILE A 66 4.72 8.05 -26.88
CA ILE A 66 5.79 9.07 -26.90
C ILE A 66 6.44 9.12 -28.30
N SER A 67 6.64 7.96 -28.94
CA SER A 67 7.21 7.90 -30.27
C SER A 67 6.28 8.54 -31.32
N LEU A 68 4.98 8.25 -31.28
CA LEU A 68 3.98 8.85 -32.15
C LEU A 68 3.88 10.37 -31.95
N LEU A 69 3.91 10.83 -30.68
CA LEU A 69 3.93 12.27 -30.39
C LEU A 69 5.20 12.95 -30.93
N ALA A 70 6.36 12.32 -30.79
CA ALA A 70 7.62 12.85 -31.30
C ALA A 70 7.69 12.91 -32.84
N GLU A 71 6.93 12.08 -33.54
CA GLU A 71 6.82 12.07 -35.01
C GLU A 71 5.79 13.07 -35.54
N SER A 72 4.83 13.47 -34.73
CA SER A 72 3.75 14.38 -35.11
C SER A 72 4.29 15.80 -35.29
N LYS A 73 4.09 16.40 -36.46
CA LYS A 73 4.46 17.80 -36.78
C LYS A 73 3.87 18.83 -35.77
N LYS A 74 2.72 18.51 -35.17
CA LYS A 74 2.06 19.37 -34.19
C LYS A 74 2.75 19.36 -32.83
N PHE A 75 3.24 18.20 -32.40
CA PHE A 75 3.83 18.00 -31.07
C PHE A 75 5.36 17.90 -31.06
N SER A 76 6.03 17.91 -32.22
CA SER A 76 7.49 17.82 -32.34
C SER A 76 8.24 19.12 -32.01
N LYS A 77 7.60 20.08 -31.34
CA LYS A 77 8.23 21.34 -30.90
C LYS A 77 8.98 21.13 -29.58
N ASN A 78 10.17 21.72 -29.48
CA ASN A 78 11.04 21.66 -28.28
C ASN A 78 10.30 21.96 -26.97
N LYS A 79 9.37 22.91 -26.96
CA LYS A 79 8.64 23.31 -25.77
C LYS A 79 7.79 22.19 -25.12
N TYR A 80 7.35 21.19 -25.90
CA TYR A 80 6.57 20.05 -25.36
C TYR A 80 7.46 19.01 -24.66
N PHE A 81 8.75 19.04 -24.94
CA PHE A 81 9.75 18.15 -24.35
C PHE A 81 10.61 18.83 -23.29
N GLY A 82 10.15 19.95 -22.72
CA GLY A 82 10.86 20.66 -21.66
C GLY A 82 12.17 21.32 -22.10
N VAL A 83 12.27 21.67 -23.39
CA VAL A 83 13.46 22.27 -24.01
C VAL A 83 13.08 23.65 -24.56
N ASN A 84 13.92 24.65 -24.34
CA ASN A 84 13.78 25.97 -24.92
C ASN A 84 14.13 25.94 -26.41
N GLU A 85 13.86 27.05 -27.12
CA GLU A 85 14.14 27.15 -28.57
C GLU A 85 15.64 27.08 -28.88
N ASP A 86 16.47 27.51 -27.96
CA ASP A 86 17.95 27.44 -28.02
C ASP A 86 18.52 26.05 -27.70
N GLY A 87 17.68 25.08 -27.39
CA GLY A 87 18.08 23.71 -27.06
C GLY A 87 18.48 23.51 -25.59
N SER A 88 18.39 24.54 -24.76
CA SER A 88 18.67 24.42 -23.31
C SER A 88 17.48 23.79 -22.55
N PRO A 89 17.73 23.08 -21.43
CA PRO A 89 16.65 22.57 -20.58
C PRO A 89 15.80 23.71 -20.01
N ARG A 90 14.49 23.58 -20.10
CA ARG A 90 13.58 24.56 -19.50
C ARG A 90 13.60 24.42 -17.99
N GLN A 91 14.07 25.48 -17.31
CA GLN A 91 14.04 25.53 -15.85
C GLN A 91 12.64 25.94 -15.36
N PHE A 92 11.94 25.03 -14.69
CA PHE A 92 10.63 25.32 -14.07
C PHE A 92 10.77 26.06 -12.73
N LEU A 93 11.90 25.90 -12.05
CA LEU A 93 12.18 26.54 -10.76
C LEU A 93 13.38 27.45 -10.91
N HIS A 94 13.17 28.75 -10.64
CA HIS A 94 14.24 29.78 -10.69
C HIS A 94 15.14 29.74 -9.45
N LYS A 95 14.68 29.08 -8.35
CA LYS A 95 15.48 28.92 -7.13
C LYS A 95 15.92 27.47 -6.98
N THR A 96 17.21 27.23 -6.94
CA THR A 96 17.79 25.94 -6.58
C THR A 96 17.81 25.81 -5.06
N PHE A 97 17.07 24.84 -4.54
CA PHE A 97 17.12 24.51 -3.13
C PHE A 97 18.18 23.42 -2.88
N SER A 98 19.16 23.73 -2.02
CA SER A 98 20.26 22.82 -1.73
C SER A 98 19.88 21.81 -0.65
N PHE A 99 19.12 20.77 -1.00
CA PHE A 99 18.67 19.70 -0.08
C PHE A 99 19.85 19.05 0.66
N ILE A 100 20.92 18.72 -0.05
CA ILE A 100 22.10 18.05 0.53
C ILE A 100 22.78 18.93 1.61
N ARG A 101 22.79 20.25 1.42
CA ARG A 101 23.34 21.19 2.42
C ARG A 101 22.53 21.17 3.72
N HIS A 102 21.21 21.00 3.62
CA HIS A 102 20.29 21.01 4.76
C HIS A 102 19.98 19.59 5.30
N ARG A 103 20.71 18.56 4.86
CA ARG A 103 20.43 17.15 5.25
C ARG A 103 20.35 16.93 6.76
N LYS A 104 21.16 17.66 7.56
CA LYS A 104 21.13 17.54 9.03
C LYS A 104 19.78 17.97 9.62
N VAL A 105 19.17 19.02 9.05
CA VAL A 105 17.86 19.52 9.48
C VAL A 105 16.79 18.46 9.20
N PHE A 106 16.81 17.86 8.01
CA PHE A 106 15.87 16.80 7.67
C PHE A 106 16.03 15.55 8.56
N TYR A 107 17.28 15.15 8.88
CA TYR A 107 17.52 14.05 9.83
C TYR A 107 17.00 14.37 11.23
N ILE A 108 17.18 15.60 11.72
CA ILE A 108 16.67 16.00 13.04
C ILE A 108 15.15 16.00 13.07
N ILE A 109 14.51 16.53 12.04
CA ILE A 109 13.04 16.54 11.93
C ILE A 109 12.51 15.09 11.91
N SER A 110 13.06 14.25 11.05
CA SER A 110 12.65 12.87 10.93
C SER A 110 12.87 12.08 12.22
N ALA A 111 14.05 12.20 12.83
CA ALA A 111 14.32 11.57 14.12
C ALA A 111 13.38 12.07 15.22
N GLY A 112 13.05 13.37 15.21
CA GLY A 112 12.08 13.96 16.15
C GLY A 112 10.68 13.32 16.01
N ILE A 113 10.19 13.19 14.76
CA ILE A 113 8.90 12.56 14.50
C ILE A 113 8.90 11.10 14.99
N ILE A 114 9.94 10.33 14.66
CA ILE A 114 10.08 8.93 15.07
C ILE A 114 10.11 8.83 16.61
N ILE A 115 10.89 9.66 17.30
CA ILE A 115 10.98 9.65 18.78
C ILE A 115 9.63 9.98 19.40
N ILE A 116 8.91 10.99 18.88
CA ILE A 116 7.58 11.35 19.37
C ILE A 116 6.60 10.20 19.12
N GLY A 117 6.63 9.58 17.93
CA GLY A 117 5.81 8.40 17.61
C GLY A 117 6.05 7.26 18.61
N PHE A 118 7.31 6.90 18.86
CA PHE A 118 7.63 5.87 19.85
C PHE A 118 7.20 6.26 21.27
N ALA A 119 7.35 7.50 21.68
CA ALA A 119 6.89 7.97 22.99
C ALA A 119 5.38 7.84 23.15
N VAL A 120 4.61 8.24 22.12
CA VAL A 120 3.15 8.09 22.11
C VAL A 120 2.76 6.61 22.14
N THR A 121 3.40 5.78 21.32
CA THR A 121 3.16 4.33 21.28
C THR A 121 3.47 3.67 22.62
N PHE A 122 4.54 4.09 23.30
CA PHE A 122 4.91 3.56 24.61
C PHE A 122 3.89 3.95 25.71
N VAL A 123 3.32 5.16 25.63
CA VAL A 123 2.34 5.66 26.63
C VAL A 123 0.94 5.12 26.37
N ARG A 124 0.50 5.09 25.12
CA ARG A 124 -0.87 4.71 24.73
C ARG A 124 -1.02 3.25 24.27
N GLY A 125 0.10 2.56 24.01
CA GLY A 125 0.10 1.26 23.35
C GLY A 125 -0.13 1.39 21.84
N MET A 126 0.00 0.26 21.13
CA MET A 126 -0.37 0.13 19.72
C MET A 126 -1.78 -0.42 19.60
N ASN A 127 -2.58 0.19 18.75
CA ASN A 127 -3.90 -0.33 18.41
C ASN A 127 -3.76 -1.31 17.23
N TYR A 128 -3.66 -2.59 17.54
CA TYR A 128 -3.56 -3.64 16.53
C TYR A 128 -4.94 -3.97 15.95
N GLY A 129 -5.00 -4.19 14.64
CA GLY A 129 -6.19 -4.75 14.00
C GLY A 129 -6.47 -6.18 14.46
N ILE A 130 -7.72 -6.62 14.32
CA ILE A 130 -8.18 -7.96 14.73
C ILE A 130 -7.39 -9.10 14.07
N ASP A 131 -6.83 -8.87 12.89
CA ASP A 131 -5.96 -9.83 12.21
C ASP A 131 -4.73 -10.21 13.06
N PHE A 132 -4.30 -9.30 13.96
CA PHE A 132 -3.13 -9.46 14.82
C PHE A 132 -3.47 -9.78 16.29
N THR A 133 -4.63 -9.38 16.75
CA THR A 133 -5.08 -9.62 18.15
C THR A 133 -5.94 -10.86 18.27
N GLY A 134 -6.53 -11.30 17.19
CA GLY A 134 -7.71 -12.14 17.19
C GLY A 134 -8.96 -11.29 17.40
N GLY A 135 -10.12 -11.89 17.23
CA GLY A 135 -11.42 -11.22 17.36
C GLY A 135 -12.43 -11.75 16.35
N THR A 136 -13.49 -11.00 16.13
CA THR A 136 -14.56 -11.36 15.20
C THR A 136 -14.75 -10.28 14.15
N MET A 137 -15.01 -10.70 12.91
CA MET A 137 -15.41 -9.84 11.80
C MET A 137 -16.74 -10.31 11.24
N ILE A 138 -17.70 -9.38 11.11
CA ILE A 138 -18.99 -9.63 10.46
C ILE A 138 -19.13 -8.57 9.37
N GLN A 139 -19.34 -8.99 8.12
CA GLN A 139 -19.62 -8.13 6.99
C GLN A 139 -21.02 -8.39 6.46
N VAL A 140 -21.81 -7.34 6.36
CA VAL A 140 -23.20 -7.39 5.89
C VAL A 140 -23.42 -6.34 4.80
N ASP A 141 -24.32 -6.66 3.88
CA ASP A 141 -24.86 -5.71 2.90
C ASP A 141 -26.17 -5.15 3.44
N LEU A 142 -26.22 -3.85 3.62
CA LEU A 142 -27.41 -3.15 4.11
C LEU A 142 -28.29 -2.60 2.98
N HIS A 143 -27.88 -2.80 1.71
CA HIS A 143 -28.53 -2.32 0.48
C HIS A 143 -28.68 -0.78 0.39
N GLU A 144 -28.31 -0.06 1.44
CA GLU A 144 -28.28 1.40 1.50
C GLU A 144 -27.17 1.88 2.43
N GLN A 145 -26.79 3.13 2.30
CA GLN A 145 -25.83 3.75 3.20
C GLN A 145 -26.49 4.11 4.54
N VAL A 146 -26.22 3.32 5.56
CA VAL A 146 -26.68 3.55 6.93
C VAL A 146 -25.59 4.30 7.73
N ALA A 147 -25.96 5.18 8.66
CA ALA A 147 -24.99 5.85 9.51
C ALA A 147 -24.29 4.85 10.44
N ILE A 148 -22.95 4.94 10.56
CA ILE A 148 -22.17 4.06 11.44
C ILE A 148 -22.72 4.08 12.87
N SER A 149 -23.19 5.24 13.35
CA SER A 149 -23.79 5.38 14.69
C SER A 149 -25.06 4.55 14.89
N GLU A 150 -25.83 4.30 13.85
CA GLU A 150 -27.03 3.45 13.91
C GLU A 150 -26.63 1.98 14.04
N VAL A 151 -25.59 1.57 13.31
CA VAL A 151 -25.04 0.21 13.40
C VAL A 151 -24.39 0.00 14.79
N GLU A 152 -23.65 1.00 15.30
CA GLU A 152 -23.09 0.95 16.66
C GLU A 152 -24.18 0.81 17.73
N GLU A 153 -25.26 1.56 17.60
CA GLU A 153 -26.38 1.47 18.56
C GLU A 153 -27.06 0.10 18.49
N ALA A 154 -27.24 -0.48 17.31
CA ALA A 154 -27.84 -1.80 17.12
C ALA A 154 -27.04 -2.92 17.82
N VAL A 155 -25.71 -2.83 17.81
CA VAL A 155 -24.83 -3.86 18.42
C VAL A 155 -24.35 -3.51 19.83
N LYS A 156 -24.81 -2.40 20.38
CA LYS A 156 -24.35 -1.86 21.67
C LYS A 156 -24.64 -2.78 22.87
N GLU A 157 -25.73 -3.53 22.82
CA GLU A 157 -26.12 -4.44 23.90
C GLU A 157 -25.09 -5.56 24.13
N TYR A 158 -24.26 -5.86 23.11
CA TYR A 158 -23.24 -6.91 23.17
C TYR A 158 -21.90 -6.42 23.76
N ASP A 159 -21.77 -5.13 24.11
CA ASP A 159 -20.54 -4.50 24.66
C ASP A 159 -19.24 -4.82 23.84
N LEU A 160 -19.38 -4.86 22.53
CA LEU A 160 -18.32 -5.32 21.61
C LEU A 160 -17.22 -4.30 21.36
N ASN A 161 -17.41 -3.02 21.73
CA ASN A 161 -16.52 -1.91 21.32
C ASN A 161 -16.10 -2.02 19.84
N PRO A 162 -17.05 -2.11 18.90
CA PRO A 162 -16.76 -2.45 17.53
C PRO A 162 -16.06 -1.31 16.79
N SER A 163 -15.17 -1.67 15.87
CA SER A 163 -14.70 -0.78 14.81
C SER A 163 -15.55 -1.04 13.57
N ILE A 164 -16.36 -0.08 13.16
CA ILE A 164 -17.26 -0.23 12.01
C ILE A 164 -16.74 0.62 10.87
N ILE A 165 -16.61 0.00 9.68
CA ILE A 165 -16.18 0.66 8.46
C ILE A 165 -17.11 0.34 7.31
N TYR A 166 -17.27 1.28 6.37
CA TYR A 166 -17.97 1.03 5.12
C TYR A 166 -17.15 0.20 4.16
N SER A 167 -17.83 -0.59 3.32
CA SER A 167 -17.28 -1.40 2.24
C SER A 167 -18.24 -1.40 1.04
N GLY A 168 -17.81 -1.93 -0.09
CA GLY A 168 -18.61 -2.02 -1.30
C GLY A 168 -18.78 -0.71 -2.06
N GLU A 169 -19.40 -0.79 -3.24
CA GLU A 169 -19.75 0.38 -4.03
C GLU A 169 -20.91 1.12 -3.35
N GLY A 170 -20.83 2.44 -3.24
CA GLY A 170 -21.90 3.25 -2.62
C GLY A 170 -21.90 3.25 -1.09
N ASN A 171 -20.98 2.55 -0.39
CA ASN A 171 -20.96 2.40 1.07
C ASN A 171 -22.21 1.68 1.62
N GLU A 172 -22.78 0.78 0.86
CA GLU A 172 -23.96 0.02 1.22
C GLU A 172 -23.63 -1.17 2.13
N GLN A 173 -22.35 -1.56 2.19
CA GLN A 173 -21.87 -2.63 3.05
C GLN A 173 -21.18 -2.06 4.29
N VAL A 174 -21.32 -2.75 5.42
CA VAL A 174 -20.59 -2.46 6.64
C VAL A 174 -19.79 -3.67 7.10
N VAL A 175 -18.58 -3.41 7.60
CA VAL A 175 -17.72 -4.41 8.22
C VAL A 175 -17.59 -4.06 9.69
N ILE A 176 -18.11 -4.90 10.54
CA ILE A 176 -18.07 -4.79 12.00
C ILE A 176 -16.91 -5.65 12.49
N LYS A 177 -15.95 -5.03 13.16
CA LYS A 177 -14.77 -5.72 13.72
C LYS A 177 -14.71 -5.49 15.22
N THR A 178 -14.55 -6.56 15.98
CA THR A 178 -14.36 -6.50 17.43
C THR A 178 -13.20 -7.40 17.85
N ILE A 179 -12.49 -7.03 18.92
CA ILE A 179 -11.45 -7.85 19.55
C ILE A 179 -12.03 -9.03 20.32
N GLU A 180 -13.33 -9.03 20.57
CA GLU A 180 -14.02 -10.12 21.25
C GLU A 180 -14.14 -11.34 20.32
N ALA A 181 -13.77 -12.50 20.85
CA ALA A 181 -13.85 -13.76 20.11
C ALA A 181 -15.25 -14.36 20.28
N LEU A 182 -16.20 -13.92 19.47
CA LEU A 182 -17.57 -14.40 19.51
C LEU A 182 -17.65 -15.83 18.98
N ASP A 183 -18.26 -16.72 19.73
CA ASP A 183 -18.56 -18.08 19.26
C ASP A 183 -19.67 -18.07 18.19
N THR A 184 -20.03 -19.24 17.68
CA THR A 184 -21.03 -19.36 16.61
C THR A 184 -22.39 -18.85 17.01
N ASP A 185 -22.82 -19.11 18.25
CA ASP A 185 -24.14 -18.74 18.75
C ASP A 185 -24.20 -17.22 18.99
N GLN A 186 -23.17 -16.64 19.59
CA GLN A 186 -23.06 -15.20 19.80
C GLN A 186 -23.03 -14.43 18.47
N ARG A 187 -22.31 -14.93 17.45
CA ARG A 187 -22.32 -14.31 16.12
C ARG A 187 -23.69 -14.37 15.48
N ALA A 188 -24.41 -15.50 15.62
CA ALA A 188 -25.76 -15.65 15.12
C ALA A 188 -26.74 -14.67 15.79
N GLU A 189 -26.58 -14.41 17.10
CA GLU A 189 -27.37 -13.40 17.81
C GLU A 189 -27.12 -11.99 17.31
N VAL A 190 -25.84 -11.61 17.10
CA VAL A 190 -25.48 -10.30 16.52
C VAL A 190 -26.04 -10.15 15.11
N ILE A 191 -25.91 -11.17 14.27
CA ILE A 191 -26.46 -11.17 12.91
C ILE A 191 -27.98 -11.00 12.94
N LYS A 192 -28.67 -11.77 13.78
CA LYS A 192 -30.13 -11.66 13.95
C LYS A 192 -30.56 -10.24 14.37
N THR A 193 -29.82 -9.60 15.25
CA THR A 193 -30.09 -8.21 15.65
C THR A 193 -29.93 -7.25 14.47
N LEU A 194 -28.93 -7.47 13.61
CA LEU A 194 -28.77 -6.70 12.37
C LEU A 194 -29.91 -6.94 11.38
N GLU A 195 -30.37 -8.19 11.23
CA GLU A 195 -31.53 -8.55 10.40
C GLU A 195 -32.80 -7.83 10.88
N GLU A 196 -33.06 -7.85 12.19
CA GLU A 196 -34.24 -7.21 12.79
C GLU A 196 -34.22 -5.67 12.68
N ASN A 197 -33.04 -5.03 12.77
CA ASN A 197 -32.92 -3.58 12.71
C ASN A 197 -32.86 -3.01 11.30
N PHE A 198 -32.23 -3.74 10.37
CA PHE A 198 -31.94 -3.23 9.01
C PHE A 198 -32.71 -4.01 7.92
N GLY A 199 -33.48 -5.03 8.27
CA GLY A 199 -34.30 -5.77 7.32
C GLY A 199 -33.52 -6.63 6.33
N ILE A 200 -32.27 -6.97 6.68
CA ILE A 200 -31.41 -7.86 5.90
C ILE A 200 -31.77 -9.33 6.15
N THR A 201 -31.24 -10.21 5.33
CA THR A 201 -31.42 -11.66 5.39
C THR A 201 -30.09 -12.38 5.53
N ASP A 202 -30.12 -13.68 5.81
CA ASP A 202 -28.89 -14.52 5.83
C ASP A 202 -28.04 -14.40 4.54
N GLU A 203 -28.69 -14.16 3.38
CA GLU A 203 -27.99 -14.01 2.09
C GLU A 203 -27.17 -12.70 2.01
N ASP A 204 -27.51 -11.71 2.82
CA ASP A 204 -26.84 -10.41 2.88
C ASP A 204 -25.65 -10.44 3.85
N VAL A 205 -25.43 -11.54 4.56
CA VAL A 205 -24.25 -11.77 5.40
C VAL A 205 -23.10 -12.25 4.52
N LEU A 206 -22.24 -11.32 4.10
CA LEU A 206 -21.15 -11.59 3.16
C LEU A 206 -19.98 -12.35 3.80
N ALA A 207 -19.72 -12.11 5.09
CA ALA A 207 -18.69 -12.80 5.86
C ALA A 207 -19.00 -12.78 7.35
N SER A 208 -18.71 -13.89 8.04
CA SER A 208 -18.76 -13.99 9.50
C SER A 208 -17.59 -14.88 9.95
N GLU A 209 -16.48 -14.23 10.33
CA GLU A 209 -15.23 -14.91 10.63
C GLU A 209 -14.80 -14.63 12.08
N GLN A 210 -14.24 -15.66 12.73
CA GLN A 210 -13.60 -15.55 14.03
C GLN A 210 -12.12 -15.88 13.91
N PHE A 211 -11.27 -14.99 14.37
CA PHE A 211 -9.83 -15.16 14.41
C PHE A 211 -9.41 -15.46 15.85
N GLY A 212 -8.85 -16.66 16.07
CA GLY A 212 -8.30 -17.01 17.38
C GLY A 212 -6.99 -16.23 17.67
N PRO A 213 -6.64 -15.98 18.95
CA PRO A 213 -5.40 -15.30 19.33
C PRO A 213 -4.14 -15.98 18.78
N SER A 214 -4.13 -17.31 18.69
CA SER A 214 -3.02 -18.08 18.12
C SER A 214 -2.78 -17.75 16.64
N VAL A 215 -3.84 -17.46 15.87
CA VAL A 215 -3.76 -17.04 14.47
C VAL A 215 -3.12 -15.65 14.41
N GLY A 216 -3.50 -14.73 15.28
CA GLY A 216 -2.92 -13.40 15.34
C GLY A 216 -1.41 -13.41 15.62
N ASP A 217 -0.94 -14.27 16.53
CA ASP A 217 0.49 -14.40 16.82
C ASP A 217 1.27 -15.03 15.66
N GLU A 218 0.69 -16.01 14.97
CA GLU A 218 1.25 -16.55 13.73
C GLU A 218 1.35 -15.49 12.64
N LEU A 219 0.33 -14.64 12.48
CA LEU A 219 0.32 -13.54 11.54
C LEU A 219 1.42 -12.52 11.82
N LYS A 220 1.62 -12.12 13.08
CA LYS A 220 2.72 -11.23 13.49
C LYS A 220 4.08 -11.82 13.10
N LEU A 221 4.30 -13.08 13.43
CA LEU A 221 5.55 -13.77 13.12
C LEU A 221 5.78 -13.86 11.61
N ASN A 222 4.75 -14.21 10.86
CA ASN A 222 4.81 -14.31 9.41
C ASN A 222 5.05 -12.94 8.76
N ALA A 223 4.45 -11.86 9.27
CA ALA A 223 4.72 -10.49 8.81
C ALA A 223 6.20 -10.11 9.00
N VAL A 224 6.77 -10.38 10.17
CA VAL A 224 8.20 -10.11 10.44
C VAL A 224 9.09 -10.93 9.52
N LYS A 225 8.79 -12.22 9.33
CA LYS A 225 9.53 -13.10 8.40
C LYS A 225 9.45 -12.57 6.97
N ALA A 226 8.25 -12.17 6.51
CA ALA A 226 8.05 -11.64 5.17
C ALA A 226 8.90 -10.40 4.93
N VAL A 227 8.87 -9.43 5.85
CA VAL A 227 9.69 -8.21 5.77
C VAL A 227 11.18 -8.53 5.73
N ALA A 228 11.65 -9.45 6.57
CA ALA A 228 13.07 -9.84 6.60
C ALA A 228 13.49 -10.51 5.28
N ILE A 229 12.72 -11.48 4.78
CA ILE A 229 13.01 -12.20 3.54
C ILE A 229 12.96 -11.26 2.33
N ALA A 230 11.92 -10.39 2.25
CA ALA A 230 11.81 -9.40 1.18
C ALA A 230 12.97 -8.40 1.19
N SER A 231 13.38 -7.93 2.38
CA SER A 231 14.53 -7.03 2.53
C SER A 231 15.82 -7.67 2.06
N VAL A 232 16.07 -8.94 2.39
CA VAL A 232 17.25 -9.69 1.92
C VAL A 232 17.17 -9.88 0.40
N GLY A 233 16.02 -10.26 -0.14
CA GLY A 233 15.82 -10.40 -1.59
C GLY A 233 16.09 -9.10 -2.35
N MET A 234 15.56 -7.99 -1.87
CA MET A 234 15.81 -6.66 -2.43
C MET A 234 17.28 -6.26 -2.32
N LEU A 235 17.92 -6.53 -1.18
CA LEU A 235 19.35 -6.26 -0.99
C LEU A 235 20.20 -7.00 -2.01
N ILE A 236 19.97 -8.28 -2.19
CA ILE A 236 20.67 -9.12 -3.17
C ILE A 236 20.48 -8.54 -4.57
N TYR A 237 19.23 -8.25 -4.96
CA TYR A 237 18.92 -7.67 -6.27
C TYR A 237 19.68 -6.35 -6.50
N ILE A 238 19.64 -5.42 -5.53
CA ILE A 238 20.29 -4.11 -5.66
C ILE A 238 21.81 -4.24 -5.73
N ILE A 239 22.43 -5.15 -4.97
CA ILE A 239 23.87 -5.40 -5.03
C ILE A 239 24.27 -5.87 -6.43
N PHE A 240 23.56 -6.85 -7.00
CA PHE A 240 23.82 -7.34 -8.37
C PHE A 240 23.60 -6.25 -9.40
N ARG A 241 22.52 -5.50 -9.28
CA ARG A 241 22.11 -4.49 -10.26
C ARG A 241 23.04 -3.29 -10.31
N PHE A 242 23.45 -2.78 -9.15
CA PHE A 242 24.28 -1.59 -9.03
C PHE A 242 25.75 -1.90 -8.76
N LYS A 243 26.12 -3.17 -8.66
CA LYS A 243 27.49 -3.63 -8.40
C LYS A 243 28.14 -2.99 -7.16
N SER A 244 27.33 -2.64 -6.17
CA SER A 244 27.79 -1.99 -4.94
C SER A 244 26.86 -2.30 -3.78
N TRP A 245 27.40 -2.90 -2.72
CA TRP A 245 26.66 -3.20 -1.51
C TRP A 245 26.18 -1.93 -0.75
N LYS A 246 26.88 -0.81 -0.93
CA LYS A 246 26.52 0.46 -0.29
C LYS A 246 25.14 0.97 -0.72
N TYR A 247 24.80 0.82 -2.00
CA TYR A 247 23.48 1.20 -2.50
C TYR A 247 22.38 0.31 -1.92
N GLY A 248 22.62 -1.01 -1.84
CA GLY A 248 21.67 -1.93 -1.22
C GLY A 248 21.42 -1.61 0.24
N LEU A 249 22.49 -1.38 1.01
CA LEU A 249 22.37 -1.03 2.42
C LEU A 249 21.64 0.31 2.63
N SER A 250 21.92 1.30 1.79
CA SER A 250 21.21 2.59 1.83
C SER A 250 19.74 2.46 1.51
N ALA A 251 19.37 1.59 0.56
CA ALA A 251 17.97 1.33 0.23
C ALA A 251 17.22 0.68 1.40
N ILE A 252 17.82 -0.36 2.03
CA ILE A 252 17.23 -0.99 3.21
C ILE A 252 17.10 -0.01 4.37
N ALA A 253 18.13 0.81 4.62
CA ALA A 253 18.05 1.85 5.65
C ALA A 253 16.91 2.85 5.37
N GLY A 254 16.66 3.20 4.09
CA GLY A 254 15.51 4.01 3.69
C GLY A 254 14.18 3.32 4.00
N VAL A 255 14.02 2.06 3.62
CA VAL A 255 12.80 1.29 3.90
C VAL A 255 12.54 1.18 5.42
N VAL A 256 13.57 0.88 6.21
CA VAL A 256 13.45 0.83 7.67
C VAL A 256 13.02 2.19 8.24
N HIS A 257 13.65 3.26 7.77
CA HIS A 257 13.29 4.62 8.17
C HIS A 257 11.81 4.94 7.84
N ASP A 258 11.35 4.59 6.64
CA ASP A 258 9.97 4.86 6.20
C ASP A 258 8.96 4.05 7.02
N VAL A 259 9.27 2.80 7.32
CA VAL A 259 8.45 1.96 8.23
C VAL A 259 8.37 2.60 9.62
N LEU A 260 9.50 3.08 10.17
CA LEU A 260 9.53 3.74 11.49
C LEU A 260 8.76 5.07 11.52
N LEU A 261 8.56 5.73 10.38
CA LEU A 261 7.73 6.94 10.29
C LEU A 261 6.23 6.62 10.24
N VAL A 262 5.85 5.43 9.79
CA VAL A 262 4.44 5.01 9.65
C VAL A 262 3.89 4.43 10.97
N ILE A 263 4.76 3.88 11.80
CA ILE A 263 4.41 3.35 13.13
C ILE A 263 4.15 4.52 14.10
#